data_0fe24128e66d262dc5bef1da96f377cf
#
_entry.id   0fe24128e66d262dc5bef1da96f377cf
#
_cell.length_a   1.000
_cell.length_b   1.000
_cell.length_c   1.000
_cell.angle_alpha   90.00
_cell.angle_beta   90.00
_cell.angle_gamma   90.00
#
_symmetry.space_group_name_H-M   'P 1'
#
loop_
_entity.id
_entity.type
_entity.pdbx_description
1 polymer ?
#
loop_
_entity_poly.entity_id
_entity_poly.type
_entity_poly.pdbx_seq_one_letter_code
_entity_poly.pdbx_strand_id
1 'polypeptide(L)'
;LSAEPLSDALLELGALSVSVTDAQANTPQENPLYGEPGFLPEVEAWHESQVQALFDRSVWDKYAQHTEAILAELSLAGLAVEAYTEQDIEDQDWVQLTQSQFDPIRISERLWIIPSWHQTPKEAHKDSICLAVDPGLAFGTGSHPTTKLCLEWLESIYNTGLIQHQTVLDYGCGSGILAIAAKKFGAGLVCGIDVDPQAIISGKQNALQNNVSIQFGLPDSLTSDSHFQIVVANILTNPLQVLAPAICSHLAPDGRLALCGILERQAKQVIDTYAPWVLLTVKESLDGWVFLTGSPIVSSK
;
A
#
# COMPACT_ATOMS: atom_id res chain seq x y z
N LEU A 1 -3.48 32.09 -6.95
CA LEU A 1 -4.13 31.51 -8.15
C LEU A 1 -4.00 29.99 -8.02
N SER A 2 -5.10 29.26 -8.13
CA SER A 2 -5.09 27.79 -8.14
C SER A 2 -4.27 27.30 -9.33
N ALA A 3 -3.48 26.23 -9.15
CA ALA A 3 -2.70 25.62 -10.23
C ALA A 3 -3.58 24.84 -11.24
N GLU A 4 -4.85 24.60 -10.91
CA GLU A 4 -5.79 23.84 -11.74
C GLU A 4 -5.98 24.47 -13.14
N PRO A 5 -6.28 25.77 -13.30
CA PRO A 5 -6.45 26.37 -14.63
C PRO A 5 -5.18 26.27 -15.52
N LEU A 6 -4.00 26.30 -14.88
CA LEU A 6 -2.73 26.12 -15.59
C LEU A 6 -2.56 24.67 -16.04
N SER A 7 -2.95 23.71 -15.17
CA SER A 7 -2.89 22.28 -15.50
C SER A 7 -3.83 21.93 -16.66
N ASP A 8 -5.06 22.44 -16.62
CA ASP A 8 -6.04 22.23 -17.67
C ASP A 8 -5.58 22.79 -19.01
N ALA A 9 -5.05 24.03 -19.00
CA ALA A 9 -4.52 24.66 -20.22
C ALA A 9 -3.33 23.88 -20.80
N LEU A 10 -2.42 23.35 -19.97
CA LEU A 10 -1.30 22.54 -20.43
C LEU A 10 -1.74 21.21 -21.06
N LEU A 11 -2.79 20.57 -20.50
CA LEU A 11 -3.39 19.37 -21.07
C LEU A 11 -4.06 19.68 -22.42
N GLU A 12 -4.78 20.81 -22.54
CA GLU A 12 -5.37 21.25 -23.81
C GLU A 12 -4.32 21.56 -24.90
N LEU A 13 -3.15 22.05 -24.48
CA LEU A 13 -1.99 22.26 -25.36
C LEU A 13 -1.27 20.97 -25.73
N GLY A 14 -1.72 19.81 -25.24
CA GLY A 14 -1.26 18.49 -25.64
C GLY A 14 -0.21 17.88 -24.69
N ALA A 15 -0.12 18.34 -23.45
CA ALA A 15 0.66 17.65 -22.46
C ALA A 15 0.10 16.22 -22.22
N LEU A 16 0.98 15.24 -22.12
CA LEU A 16 0.65 13.84 -21.81
C LEU A 16 0.24 13.67 -20.35
N SER A 17 0.86 14.45 -19.47
CA SER A 17 0.55 14.50 -18.05
C SER A 17 0.93 15.85 -17.48
N VAL A 18 0.21 16.27 -16.44
CA VAL A 18 0.54 17.45 -15.64
C VAL A 18 0.49 17.06 -14.17
N SER A 19 1.54 17.40 -13.44
CA SER A 19 1.61 17.24 -11.98
C SER A 19 1.83 18.57 -11.31
N VAL A 20 1.21 18.74 -10.13
CA VAL A 20 1.35 19.92 -9.28
C VAL A 20 1.97 19.49 -7.97
N THR A 21 3.02 20.18 -7.56
CA THR A 21 3.72 19.92 -6.30
C THR A 21 3.95 21.23 -5.56
N ASP A 22 4.28 21.14 -4.27
CA ASP A 22 4.75 22.29 -3.51
C ASP A 22 6.09 22.77 -4.10
N ALA A 23 6.17 24.07 -4.47
CA ALA A 23 7.43 24.65 -4.93
C ALA A 23 8.52 24.62 -3.84
N GLN A 24 8.12 24.47 -2.58
CA GLN A 24 9.01 24.41 -1.41
C GLN A 24 9.22 22.97 -0.89
N ALA A 25 8.82 21.95 -1.66
CA ALA A 25 9.03 20.55 -1.30
C ALA A 25 10.51 20.27 -0.94
N ASN A 26 10.73 19.45 0.08
CA ASN A 26 12.04 19.13 0.66
C ASN A 26 12.80 20.31 1.27
N THR A 27 12.12 21.41 1.60
CA THR A 27 12.69 22.54 2.35
C THR A 27 12.03 22.64 3.73
N PRO A 28 12.63 23.42 4.68
CA PRO A 28 11.99 23.69 5.98
C PRO A 28 10.64 24.43 5.88
N GLN A 29 10.29 24.96 4.72
CA GLN A 29 9.06 25.67 4.42
C GLN A 29 8.00 24.80 3.74
N GLU A 30 8.30 23.53 3.48
CA GLU A 30 7.35 22.58 2.92
C GLU A 30 6.07 22.52 3.77
N ASN A 31 4.93 22.66 3.12
CA ASN A 31 3.62 22.50 3.76
C ASN A 31 2.87 21.34 3.11
N PRO A 32 3.01 20.11 3.66
CA PRO A 32 2.39 18.93 3.06
C PRO A 32 0.87 19.02 3.13
N LEU A 33 0.22 18.92 1.97
CA LEU A 33 -1.24 18.81 1.86
C LEU A 33 -1.64 17.32 2.04
N TYR A 34 -1.61 16.84 3.28
CA TYR A 34 -2.12 15.51 3.59
C TYR A 34 -3.56 15.60 4.06
N GLY A 35 -4.50 15.12 3.26
CA GLY A 35 -5.84 14.80 3.71
C GLY A 35 -5.89 13.33 4.15
N GLU A 36 -6.11 13.05 5.44
CA GLU A 36 -6.59 11.73 5.82
C GLU A 36 -8.01 11.55 5.22
N PRO A 37 -8.39 10.35 4.72
CA PRO A 37 -9.75 10.14 4.25
C PRO A 37 -10.77 10.52 5.31
N GLY A 38 -11.60 11.55 5.03
CA GLY A 38 -12.59 12.08 5.96
C GLY A 38 -12.21 13.37 6.68
N PHE A 39 -10.99 13.89 6.49
CA PHE A 39 -10.59 15.22 6.95
C PHE A 39 -10.21 16.07 5.74
N LEU A 40 -10.88 17.21 5.59
CA LEU A 40 -10.43 18.23 4.63
C LEU A 40 -9.13 18.84 5.16
N PRO A 41 -8.11 19.02 4.30
CA PRO A 41 -6.89 19.71 4.72
C PRO A 41 -7.23 21.15 5.15
N GLU A 42 -6.55 21.66 6.17
CA GLU A 42 -6.74 23.04 6.64
C GLU A 42 -6.36 24.09 5.59
N VAL A 43 -5.61 23.68 4.56
CA VAL A 43 -5.16 24.52 3.44
C VAL A 43 -5.54 23.81 2.14
N GLU A 44 -6.32 24.48 1.29
CA GLU A 44 -6.82 23.92 0.02
C GLU A 44 -5.79 24.00 -1.14
N ALA A 45 -4.71 24.78 -1.00
CA ALA A 45 -3.68 24.93 -2.03
C ALA A 45 -2.35 25.38 -1.41
N TRP A 46 -1.23 25.06 -2.07
CA TRP A 46 0.08 25.60 -1.70
C TRP A 46 0.18 27.10 -2.02
N HIS A 47 0.95 27.83 -1.24
CA HIS A 47 1.23 29.26 -1.47
C HIS A 47 1.96 29.47 -2.80
N GLU A 48 2.90 28.58 -3.11
CA GLU A 48 3.65 28.51 -4.37
C GLU A 48 3.60 27.08 -4.88
N SER A 49 3.17 26.91 -6.12
CA SER A 49 3.05 25.59 -6.74
C SER A 49 4.03 25.46 -7.89
N GLN A 50 4.69 24.32 -7.98
CA GLN A 50 5.45 23.92 -9.16
C GLN A 50 4.54 23.02 -10.01
N VAL A 51 4.33 23.43 -11.27
CA VAL A 51 3.59 22.65 -12.26
C VAL A 51 4.57 22.04 -13.23
N GLN A 52 4.57 20.72 -13.34
CA GLN A 52 5.40 19.97 -14.25
C GLN A 52 4.52 19.34 -15.32
N ALA A 53 4.78 19.65 -16.59
CA ALA A 53 4.07 19.12 -17.73
C ALA A 53 5.00 18.30 -18.61
N LEU A 54 4.57 17.11 -19.00
CA LEU A 54 5.28 16.23 -19.92
C LEU A 54 4.65 16.31 -21.30
N PHE A 55 5.45 16.56 -22.32
CA PHE A 55 5.02 16.58 -23.71
C PHE A 55 5.72 15.49 -24.52
N ASP A 56 4.98 14.85 -25.44
CA ASP A 56 5.59 14.01 -26.45
C ASP A 56 6.38 14.86 -27.45
N ARG A 57 7.53 14.39 -27.88
CA ARG A 57 8.42 15.11 -28.81
C ARG A 57 7.68 15.50 -30.09
N SER A 58 6.84 14.65 -30.62
CA SER A 58 6.07 14.89 -31.85
C SER A 58 5.01 15.99 -31.68
N VAL A 59 4.50 16.20 -30.46
CA VAL A 59 3.61 17.33 -30.13
C VAL A 59 4.42 18.60 -29.94
N TRP A 60 5.52 18.51 -29.22
CA TRP A 60 6.46 19.61 -28.95
C TRP A 60 6.97 20.24 -30.24
N ASP A 61 7.40 19.43 -31.20
CA ASP A 61 7.95 19.87 -32.48
C ASP A 61 6.91 20.60 -33.38
N LYS A 62 5.60 20.58 -33.04
CA LYS A 62 4.57 21.36 -33.73
C LYS A 62 4.61 22.85 -33.36
N TYR A 63 5.16 23.22 -32.24
CA TYR A 63 5.27 24.60 -31.81
C TYR A 63 6.53 25.24 -32.39
N ALA A 64 6.35 26.35 -33.13
CA ALA A 64 7.44 26.99 -33.86
C ALA A 64 8.59 27.53 -33.01
N GLN A 65 8.35 27.78 -31.72
CA GLN A 65 9.31 28.26 -30.74
C GLN A 65 9.14 27.51 -29.40
N HIS A 66 8.70 26.26 -29.48
CA HIS A 66 8.58 25.36 -28.34
C HIS A 66 7.98 26.02 -27.07
N THR A 67 8.76 26.11 -26.02
CA THR A 67 8.36 26.67 -24.72
C THR A 67 7.80 28.09 -24.85
N GLU A 68 8.40 28.94 -25.66
CA GLU A 68 7.93 30.33 -25.81
C GLU A 68 6.54 30.40 -26.42
N ALA A 69 6.19 29.51 -27.34
CA ALA A 69 4.86 29.45 -27.91
C ALA A 69 3.82 28.97 -26.89
N ILE A 70 4.15 27.98 -26.08
CA ILE A 70 3.28 27.52 -24.98
C ILE A 70 3.07 28.64 -23.95
N LEU A 71 4.15 29.31 -23.53
CA LEU A 71 4.05 30.42 -22.59
C LEU A 71 3.21 31.60 -23.14
N ALA A 72 3.30 31.86 -24.46
CA ALA A 72 2.47 32.87 -25.12
C ALA A 72 0.97 32.50 -25.08
N GLU A 73 0.63 31.26 -25.35
CA GLU A 73 -0.76 30.77 -25.27
C GLU A 73 -1.30 30.84 -23.83
N LEU A 74 -0.49 30.42 -22.83
CA LEU A 74 -0.85 30.53 -21.41
C LEU A 74 -1.06 31.99 -21.01
N SER A 75 -0.20 32.90 -21.46
CA SER A 75 -0.32 34.33 -21.21
C SER A 75 -1.58 34.93 -21.81
N LEU A 76 -1.96 34.51 -23.04
CA LEU A 76 -3.21 34.91 -23.68
C LEU A 76 -4.45 34.42 -22.93
N ALA A 77 -4.34 33.28 -22.24
CA ALA A 77 -5.37 32.75 -21.36
C ALA A 77 -5.39 33.43 -19.96
N GLY A 78 -4.49 34.41 -19.74
CA GLY A 78 -4.41 35.13 -18.46
C GLY A 78 -3.68 34.33 -17.37
N LEU A 79 -2.92 33.28 -17.74
CA LEU A 79 -2.15 32.43 -16.85
C LEU A 79 -0.69 32.90 -16.83
N ALA A 80 -0.23 33.43 -15.70
CA ALA A 80 1.14 33.93 -15.54
C ALA A 80 2.04 32.79 -15.02
N VAL A 81 3.17 32.59 -15.70
CA VAL A 81 4.28 31.71 -15.28
C VAL A 81 5.45 32.60 -14.88
N GLU A 82 5.89 32.54 -13.63
CA GLU A 82 6.97 33.39 -13.13
C GLU A 82 8.35 32.92 -13.58
N ALA A 83 8.56 31.61 -13.61
CA ALA A 83 9.78 30.99 -14.06
C ALA A 83 9.50 29.61 -14.64
N TYR A 84 10.32 29.18 -15.56
CA TYR A 84 10.24 27.82 -16.09
C TYR A 84 11.64 27.23 -16.31
N THR A 85 11.69 25.93 -16.34
CA THR A 85 12.85 25.14 -16.78
C THR A 85 12.38 24.10 -17.79
N GLU A 86 13.19 23.81 -18.78
CA GLU A 86 12.96 22.79 -19.78
C GLU A 86 14.02 21.71 -19.64
N GLN A 87 13.60 20.45 -19.68
CA GLN A 87 14.50 19.32 -19.64
C GLN A 87 14.07 18.27 -20.65
N ASP A 88 14.95 17.89 -21.55
CA ASP A 88 14.77 16.72 -22.39
C ASP A 88 14.83 15.47 -21.53
N ILE A 89 13.77 14.67 -21.59
CA ILE A 89 13.75 13.34 -20.97
C ILE A 89 13.96 12.35 -22.12
N GLU A 90 15.12 11.69 -22.13
CA GLU A 90 15.37 10.62 -23.08
C GLU A 90 14.32 9.52 -22.88
N ASP A 91 13.94 8.89 -24.00
CA ASP A 91 13.03 7.74 -23.96
C ASP A 91 13.75 6.59 -23.25
N GLN A 92 13.57 6.54 -21.95
CA GLN A 92 14.14 5.51 -21.09
C GLN A 92 13.13 4.40 -20.92
N ASP A 93 13.62 3.18 -20.80
CA ASP A 93 12.80 2.07 -20.36
C ASP A 93 12.35 2.31 -18.90
N TRP A 94 11.24 3.04 -18.76
CA TRP A 94 10.65 3.37 -17.47
C TRP A 94 10.34 2.14 -16.63
N VAL A 95 10.11 1.01 -17.28
CA VAL A 95 9.92 -0.28 -16.61
C VAL A 95 11.21 -0.67 -15.94
N GLN A 96 12.33 -0.63 -16.66
CA GLN A 96 13.65 -0.98 -16.13
C GLN A 96 14.13 0.02 -15.06
N LEU A 97 13.87 1.32 -15.25
CA LEU A 97 14.20 2.35 -14.27
C LEU A 97 13.40 2.18 -12.98
N THR A 98 12.10 1.95 -13.09
CA THR A 98 11.24 1.66 -11.94
C THR A 98 11.66 0.38 -11.24
N GLN A 99 11.96 -0.66 -12.00
CA GLN A 99 12.46 -1.94 -11.46
C GLN A 99 13.76 -1.78 -10.69
N SER A 100 14.68 -0.92 -11.15
CA SER A 100 15.97 -0.69 -10.48
C SER A 100 15.85 0.01 -9.11
N GLN A 101 14.71 0.60 -8.80
CA GLN A 101 14.45 1.26 -7.51
C GLN A 101 14.00 0.30 -6.40
N PHE A 102 13.66 -0.94 -6.76
CA PHE A 102 13.12 -1.91 -5.80
C PHE A 102 14.07 -3.11 -5.65
N ASP A 103 14.96 -2.99 -4.67
CA ASP A 103 15.84 -4.09 -4.28
C ASP A 103 15.11 -5.14 -3.44
N PRO A 104 15.63 -6.39 -3.38
CA PRO A 104 15.13 -7.40 -2.46
C PRO A 104 15.14 -6.92 -1.01
N ILE A 105 14.03 -7.13 -0.29
CA ILE A 105 13.86 -6.68 1.08
C ILE A 105 14.05 -7.87 2.02
N ARG A 106 14.99 -7.76 2.96
CA ARG A 106 15.16 -8.73 4.03
C ARG A 106 14.21 -8.39 5.18
N ILE A 107 13.25 -9.24 5.47
CA ILE A 107 12.33 -9.12 6.61
C ILE A 107 12.96 -9.70 7.87
N SER A 108 13.50 -10.92 7.76
CA SER A 108 14.20 -11.62 8.84
C SER A 108 15.44 -12.35 8.33
N GLU A 109 16.04 -13.20 9.14
CA GLU A 109 17.13 -14.08 8.67
C GLU A 109 16.68 -15.05 7.59
N ARG A 110 15.41 -15.45 7.59
CA ARG A 110 14.88 -16.50 6.71
C ARG A 110 13.79 -16.02 5.76
N LEU A 111 13.24 -14.81 5.95
CA LEU A 111 12.14 -14.29 5.16
C LEU A 111 12.59 -13.11 4.30
N TRP A 112 12.35 -13.22 3.00
CA TRP A 112 12.72 -12.23 2.01
C TRP A 112 11.53 -11.88 1.11
N ILE A 113 11.44 -10.63 0.68
CA ILE A 113 10.59 -10.18 -0.40
C ILE A 113 11.48 -9.92 -1.59
N ILE A 114 11.18 -10.54 -2.72
CA ILE A 114 12.02 -10.47 -3.92
C ILE A 114 11.14 -10.12 -5.10
N PRO A 115 11.33 -8.93 -5.72
CA PRO A 115 10.69 -8.62 -6.99
C PRO A 115 11.04 -9.64 -8.07
N SER A 116 10.12 -9.92 -9.01
CA SER A 116 10.26 -10.99 -10.00
C SER A 116 11.46 -10.84 -10.94
N TRP A 117 11.95 -9.62 -11.12
CA TRP A 117 13.13 -9.30 -11.94
C TRP A 117 14.46 -9.46 -11.19
N HIS A 118 14.45 -9.79 -9.90
CA HIS A 118 15.63 -10.06 -9.12
C HIS A 118 15.86 -11.55 -8.93
N GLN A 119 17.12 -11.93 -8.85
CA GLN A 119 17.51 -13.25 -8.38
C GLN A 119 17.54 -13.29 -6.85
N THR A 120 17.36 -14.48 -6.30
CA THR A 120 17.50 -14.69 -4.85
C THR A 120 18.88 -14.18 -4.38
N PRO A 121 18.93 -13.26 -3.39
CA PRO A 121 20.18 -12.76 -2.85
C PRO A 121 21.10 -13.87 -2.36
N LYS A 122 22.42 -13.68 -2.50
CA LYS A 122 23.41 -14.67 -2.04
C LYS A 122 23.39 -14.85 -0.52
N GLU A 123 22.91 -13.84 0.19
CA GLU A 123 22.74 -13.83 1.64
C GLU A 123 21.54 -14.67 2.11
N ALA A 124 20.61 -14.99 1.20
CA ALA A 124 19.48 -15.85 1.51
C ALA A 124 19.95 -17.31 1.64
N HIS A 125 19.65 -17.91 2.76
CA HIS A 125 19.99 -19.32 3.01
C HIS A 125 19.12 -20.26 2.16
N LYS A 126 19.54 -21.50 2.04
CA LYS A 126 18.83 -22.53 1.26
C LYS A 126 17.40 -22.78 1.78
N ASP A 127 17.19 -22.56 3.08
CA ASP A 127 15.91 -22.71 3.77
C ASP A 127 15.15 -21.40 3.94
N SER A 128 15.58 -20.33 3.24
CA SER A 128 14.90 -19.05 3.27
C SER A 128 13.57 -19.13 2.52
N ILE A 129 12.58 -18.44 3.06
CA ILE A 129 11.26 -18.28 2.43
C ILE A 129 11.27 -16.98 1.66
N CYS A 130 11.16 -17.09 0.34
CA CYS A 130 11.14 -15.94 -0.55
C CYS A 130 9.72 -15.70 -1.05
N LEU A 131 9.25 -14.48 -0.88
CA LEU A 131 7.97 -13.97 -1.39
C LEU A 131 8.26 -13.20 -2.67
N ALA A 132 7.85 -13.72 -3.80
CA ALA A 132 7.93 -13.01 -5.08
C ALA A 132 6.75 -12.03 -5.16
N VAL A 133 7.01 -10.74 -4.95
CA VAL A 133 5.98 -9.69 -5.02
C VAL A 133 6.54 -8.50 -5.77
N ASP A 134 5.86 -8.15 -6.85
CA ASP A 134 6.24 -7.01 -7.67
C ASP A 134 5.57 -5.74 -7.13
N PRO A 135 6.35 -4.66 -6.90
CA PRO A 135 5.80 -3.34 -6.68
C PRO A 135 4.89 -2.94 -7.85
N GLY A 136 3.65 -2.64 -7.55
CA GLY A 136 2.64 -2.30 -8.55
C GLY A 136 1.67 -1.26 -8.00
N LEU A 137 0.51 -1.13 -8.67
CA LEU A 137 -0.55 -0.21 -8.28
C LEU A 137 -1.25 -0.61 -6.95
N ALA A 138 -1.13 -1.88 -6.53
CA ALA A 138 -1.70 -2.34 -5.27
C ALA A 138 -0.75 -2.05 -4.10
N PHE A 139 -1.31 -1.60 -2.97
CA PHE A 139 -0.58 -1.42 -1.72
C PHE A 139 0.01 -2.74 -1.21
N GLY A 140 1.14 -2.68 -0.50
CA GLY A 140 1.75 -3.86 0.13
C GLY A 140 2.97 -4.41 -0.62
N THR A 141 3.89 -3.54 -1.05
CA THR A 141 5.18 -3.93 -1.66
C THR A 141 6.16 -4.53 -0.66
N GLY A 142 5.84 -4.47 0.63
CA GLY A 142 6.68 -5.01 1.70
C GLY A 142 7.67 -4.03 2.32
N SER A 143 7.89 -2.86 1.73
CA SER A 143 8.81 -1.85 2.28
C SER A 143 8.26 -1.11 3.49
N HIS A 144 6.91 -1.08 3.66
CA HIS A 144 6.28 -0.35 4.74
C HIS A 144 6.46 -1.07 6.10
N PRO A 145 6.73 -0.34 7.20
CA PRO A 145 6.91 -0.92 8.55
C PRO A 145 5.76 -1.84 8.97
N THR A 146 4.51 -1.51 8.63
CA THR A 146 3.33 -2.32 8.99
C THR A 146 3.33 -3.69 8.32
N THR A 147 3.77 -3.78 7.06
CA THR A 147 3.89 -5.06 6.35
C THR A 147 4.98 -5.92 6.99
N LYS A 148 6.11 -5.30 7.36
CA LYS A 148 7.20 -5.99 8.07
C LYS A 148 6.71 -6.58 9.39
N LEU A 149 6.04 -5.78 10.23
CA LEU A 149 5.48 -6.24 11.51
C LEU A 149 4.53 -7.44 11.35
N CYS A 150 3.64 -7.40 10.35
CA CYS A 150 2.73 -8.51 10.07
C CYS A 150 3.48 -9.77 9.62
N LEU A 151 4.47 -9.63 8.74
CA LEU A 151 5.28 -10.75 8.25
C LEU A 151 6.12 -11.39 9.36
N GLU A 152 6.76 -10.59 10.20
CA GLU A 152 7.52 -11.07 11.37
C GLU A 152 6.61 -11.81 12.37
N TRP A 153 5.39 -11.32 12.57
CA TRP A 153 4.42 -12.03 13.40
C TRP A 153 3.99 -13.35 12.78
N LEU A 154 3.68 -13.39 11.48
CA LEU A 154 3.35 -14.64 10.77
C LEU A 154 4.50 -15.64 10.85
N GLU A 155 5.74 -15.19 10.71
CA GLU A 155 6.93 -16.03 10.88
C GLU A 155 7.05 -16.54 12.33
N SER A 156 6.73 -15.72 13.33
CA SER A 156 6.78 -16.12 14.74
C SER A 156 5.81 -17.26 15.05
N ILE A 157 4.58 -17.21 14.51
CA ILE A 157 3.60 -18.30 14.68
C ILE A 157 3.93 -19.52 13.80
N TYR A 158 4.64 -19.35 12.70
CA TYR A 158 5.23 -20.45 11.93
C TYR A 158 6.29 -21.19 12.74
N ASN A 159 7.22 -20.48 13.36
CA ASN A 159 8.30 -21.06 14.16
C ASN A 159 7.77 -21.86 15.39
N THR A 160 6.59 -21.52 15.87
CA THR A 160 5.92 -22.26 16.96
C THR A 160 4.95 -23.36 16.47
N GLY A 161 4.81 -23.54 15.15
CA GLY A 161 3.90 -24.50 14.54
C GLY A 161 2.41 -24.10 14.58
N LEU A 162 2.09 -22.91 15.08
CA LEU A 162 0.70 -22.46 15.30
C LEU A 162 -0.06 -22.12 14.01
N ILE A 163 0.63 -21.94 12.87
CA ILE A 163 0.01 -21.64 11.59
C ILE A 163 -0.24 -22.91 10.74
N GLN A 164 0.41 -24.01 11.08
CA GLN A 164 0.36 -25.24 10.28
C GLN A 164 -1.07 -25.76 10.13
N HIS A 165 -1.49 -25.91 8.87
CA HIS A 165 -2.83 -26.39 8.50
C HIS A 165 -4.01 -25.51 8.94
N GLN A 166 -3.74 -24.34 9.54
CA GLN A 166 -4.81 -23.42 9.99
C GLN A 166 -5.47 -22.72 8.81
N THR A 167 -6.69 -22.27 9.01
CA THR A 167 -7.38 -21.36 8.07
C THR A 167 -6.98 -19.92 8.35
N VAL A 168 -6.65 -19.17 7.30
CA VAL A 168 -6.18 -17.79 7.41
C VAL A 168 -7.02 -16.88 6.52
N LEU A 169 -7.44 -15.75 7.08
CA LEU A 169 -8.06 -14.64 6.36
C LEU A 169 -7.13 -13.43 6.38
N ASP A 170 -6.81 -12.90 5.20
CA ASP A 170 -6.16 -11.62 4.97
C ASP A 170 -7.23 -10.60 4.58
N TYR A 171 -7.63 -9.74 5.52
CA TYR A 171 -8.71 -8.77 5.35
C TYR A 171 -8.15 -7.40 4.91
N GLY A 172 -8.44 -7.00 3.68
CA GLY A 172 -7.76 -5.90 3.00
C GLY A 172 -6.40 -6.36 2.47
N CYS A 173 -6.42 -7.41 1.62
CA CYS A 173 -5.23 -8.16 1.26
C CYS A 173 -4.26 -7.41 0.33
N GLY A 174 -4.71 -6.36 -0.39
CA GLY A 174 -3.89 -5.61 -1.32
C GLY A 174 -3.16 -6.52 -2.32
N SER A 175 -1.83 -6.47 -2.32
CA SER A 175 -0.97 -7.32 -3.15
C SER A 175 -1.07 -8.82 -2.82
N GLY A 176 -1.73 -9.20 -1.72
CA GLY A 176 -1.83 -10.57 -1.22
C GLY A 176 -0.57 -11.06 -0.47
N ILE A 177 0.36 -10.17 -0.15
CA ILE A 177 1.67 -10.55 0.44
C ILE A 177 1.51 -11.33 1.75
N LEU A 178 0.58 -10.94 2.63
CA LEU A 178 0.36 -11.61 3.91
C LEU A 178 -0.30 -12.97 3.71
N ALA A 179 -1.29 -13.06 2.82
CA ALA A 179 -1.90 -14.32 2.43
C ALA A 179 -0.88 -15.30 1.82
N ILE A 180 0.01 -14.80 0.95
CA ILE A 180 1.08 -15.58 0.32
C ILE A 180 2.07 -16.08 1.39
N ALA A 181 2.49 -15.20 2.31
CA ALA A 181 3.35 -15.58 3.42
C ALA A 181 2.70 -16.66 4.29
N ALA A 182 1.45 -16.48 4.70
CA ALA A 182 0.72 -17.47 5.47
C ALA A 182 0.67 -18.84 4.77
N LYS A 183 0.43 -18.85 3.45
CA LYS A 183 0.41 -20.09 2.66
C LYS A 183 1.78 -20.76 2.60
N LYS A 184 2.85 -20.00 2.38
CA LYS A 184 4.23 -20.50 2.39
C LYS A 184 4.67 -21.00 3.77
N PHE A 185 4.11 -20.45 4.84
CA PHE A 185 4.30 -20.91 6.21
C PHE A 185 3.49 -22.16 6.58
N GLY A 186 2.76 -22.74 5.62
CA GLY A 186 2.06 -24.00 5.81
C GLY A 186 0.61 -23.89 6.26
N ALA A 187 0.00 -22.71 6.15
CA ALA A 187 -1.45 -22.56 6.35
C ALA A 187 -2.24 -23.48 5.38
N GLY A 188 -3.35 -24.00 5.86
CA GLY A 188 -4.24 -24.87 5.10
C GLY A 188 -5.03 -24.08 4.05
N LEU A 189 -6.22 -23.65 4.40
CA LEU A 189 -7.02 -22.73 3.59
C LEU A 189 -6.58 -21.29 3.85
N VAL A 190 -6.32 -20.54 2.79
CA VAL A 190 -6.03 -19.11 2.88
C VAL A 190 -6.98 -18.35 1.97
N CYS A 191 -7.64 -17.34 2.52
CA CYS A 191 -8.50 -16.41 1.80
C CYS A 191 -7.91 -15.00 1.91
N GLY A 192 -7.93 -14.25 0.82
CA GLY A 192 -7.61 -12.82 0.79
C GLY A 192 -8.81 -12.05 0.25
N ILE A 193 -9.29 -11.05 0.96
CA ILE A 193 -10.38 -10.20 0.50
C ILE A 193 -9.95 -8.74 0.45
N ASP A 194 -10.44 -8.02 -0.54
CA ASP A 194 -10.23 -6.59 -0.67
C ASP A 194 -11.45 -5.93 -1.33
N VAL A 195 -11.69 -4.66 -1.03
CA VAL A 195 -12.76 -3.87 -1.67
C VAL A 195 -12.36 -3.44 -3.08
N ASP A 196 -11.06 -3.39 -3.38
CA ASP A 196 -10.53 -3.01 -4.68
C ASP A 196 -10.37 -4.24 -5.60
N PRO A 197 -11.10 -4.29 -6.74
CA PRO A 197 -10.92 -5.37 -7.73
C PRO A 197 -9.49 -5.47 -8.27
N GLN A 198 -8.72 -4.38 -8.32
CA GLN A 198 -7.32 -4.40 -8.77
C GLN A 198 -6.43 -5.11 -7.76
N ALA A 199 -6.68 -4.97 -6.46
CA ALA A 199 -6.00 -5.72 -5.41
C ALA A 199 -6.22 -7.24 -5.60
N ILE A 200 -7.46 -7.66 -5.92
CA ILE A 200 -7.77 -9.06 -6.18
C ILE A 200 -7.02 -9.61 -7.40
N ILE A 201 -6.90 -8.81 -8.47
CA ILE A 201 -6.13 -9.19 -9.67
C ILE A 201 -4.65 -9.33 -9.31
N SER A 202 -4.08 -8.35 -8.63
CA SER A 202 -2.67 -8.34 -8.18
C SER A 202 -2.38 -9.51 -7.25
N GLY A 203 -3.23 -9.76 -6.25
CA GLY A 203 -3.09 -10.88 -5.32
C GLY A 203 -3.07 -12.24 -6.04
N LYS A 204 -3.95 -12.45 -7.02
CA LYS A 204 -3.97 -13.66 -7.85
C LYS A 204 -2.70 -13.82 -8.66
N GLN A 205 -2.20 -12.76 -9.27
CA GLN A 205 -0.94 -12.79 -10.05
C GLN A 205 0.25 -13.12 -9.15
N ASN A 206 0.37 -12.44 -8.01
CA ASN A 206 1.43 -12.69 -7.05
C ASN A 206 1.36 -14.11 -6.46
N ALA A 207 0.17 -14.65 -6.19
CA ALA A 207 0.01 -16.04 -5.75
C ALA A 207 0.50 -17.05 -6.80
N LEU A 208 0.21 -16.81 -8.09
CA LEU A 208 0.73 -17.62 -9.19
C LEU A 208 2.25 -17.59 -9.26
N GLN A 209 2.88 -16.41 -9.17
CA GLN A 209 4.35 -16.27 -9.14
C GLN A 209 4.97 -17.02 -7.96
N ASN A 210 4.28 -17.09 -6.84
CA ASN A 210 4.72 -17.80 -5.65
C ASN A 210 4.39 -19.31 -5.65
N ASN A 211 3.72 -19.81 -6.67
CA ASN A 211 3.24 -21.20 -6.77
C ASN A 211 2.39 -21.62 -5.58
N VAL A 212 1.51 -20.73 -5.09
CA VAL A 212 0.58 -20.99 -3.99
C VAL A 212 -0.87 -20.84 -4.42
N SER A 213 -1.76 -21.62 -3.81
CA SER A 213 -3.21 -21.55 -4.05
C SER A 213 -3.88 -20.79 -2.91
N ILE A 214 -4.51 -19.66 -3.23
CA ILE A 214 -5.21 -18.77 -2.30
C ILE A 214 -6.54 -18.38 -2.93
N GLN A 215 -7.58 -18.28 -2.14
CA GLN A 215 -8.90 -17.80 -2.56
C GLN A 215 -8.96 -16.28 -2.42
N PHE A 216 -8.95 -15.56 -3.54
CA PHE A 216 -9.09 -14.11 -3.54
C PHE A 216 -10.48 -13.70 -4.03
N GLY A 217 -11.11 -12.76 -3.31
CA GLY A 217 -12.43 -12.25 -3.66
C GLY A 217 -12.76 -10.91 -3.00
N LEU A 218 -13.86 -10.32 -3.43
CA LEU A 218 -14.45 -9.16 -2.76
C LEU A 218 -15.06 -9.57 -1.41
N PRO A 219 -15.33 -8.64 -0.48
CA PRO A 219 -15.86 -8.96 0.85
C PRO A 219 -17.16 -9.79 0.83
N ASP A 220 -18.01 -9.61 -0.17
CA ASP A 220 -19.26 -10.37 -0.36
C ASP A 220 -19.04 -11.83 -0.80
N SER A 221 -17.82 -12.20 -1.15
CA SER A 221 -17.46 -13.60 -1.43
C SER A 221 -17.36 -14.46 -0.17
N LEU A 222 -17.26 -13.85 1.02
CA LEU A 222 -17.31 -14.56 2.29
C LEU A 222 -18.75 -14.74 2.75
N THR A 223 -19.08 -15.94 3.18
CA THR A 223 -20.36 -16.22 3.84
C THR A 223 -20.29 -15.91 5.33
N SER A 224 -21.42 -15.66 5.96
CA SER A 224 -21.50 -15.43 7.42
C SER A 224 -20.94 -16.58 8.26
N ASP A 225 -20.89 -17.77 7.71
CA ASP A 225 -20.44 -19.00 8.39
C ASP A 225 -18.94 -19.27 8.16
N SER A 226 -18.25 -18.38 7.41
CA SER A 226 -16.81 -18.50 7.18
C SER A 226 -16.03 -18.03 8.40
N HIS A 227 -15.40 -18.98 9.11
CA HIS A 227 -14.58 -18.69 10.29
C HIS A 227 -13.13 -19.14 10.08
N PHE A 228 -12.18 -18.32 10.55
CA PHE A 228 -10.76 -18.54 10.38
C PHE A 228 -10.02 -18.55 11.71
N GLN A 229 -9.06 -19.46 11.86
CA GLN A 229 -8.20 -19.53 13.06
C GLN A 229 -7.25 -18.34 13.15
N ILE A 230 -6.89 -17.77 12.02
CA ILE A 230 -6.02 -16.59 11.96
C ILE A 230 -6.70 -15.56 11.06
N VAL A 231 -6.92 -14.37 11.59
CA VAL A 231 -7.38 -13.22 10.81
C VAL A 231 -6.30 -12.13 10.92
N VAL A 232 -5.80 -11.67 9.80
CA VAL A 232 -4.86 -10.56 9.72
C VAL A 232 -5.48 -9.42 8.91
N ALA A 233 -5.34 -8.19 9.38
CA ALA A 233 -5.74 -6.99 8.65
C ALA A 233 -4.68 -5.90 8.81
N ASN A 234 -4.09 -5.49 7.69
CA ASN A 234 -3.12 -4.40 7.61
C ASN A 234 -3.72 -3.25 6.81
N ILE A 235 -4.67 -2.56 7.40
CA ILE A 235 -5.41 -1.43 6.81
C ILE A 235 -5.43 -0.26 7.79
N LEU A 236 -5.81 0.93 7.31
CA LEU A 236 -5.83 2.14 8.13
C LEU A 236 -6.81 2.04 9.32
N THR A 237 -6.54 2.83 10.35
CA THR A 237 -7.29 2.83 11.62
C THR A 237 -8.80 3.04 11.45
N ASN A 238 -9.23 4.00 10.62
CA ASN A 238 -10.66 4.26 10.44
C ASN A 238 -11.41 3.07 9.84
N PRO A 239 -10.97 2.45 8.73
CA PRO A 239 -11.53 1.19 8.25
C PRO A 239 -11.52 0.08 9.30
N LEU A 240 -10.42 -0.10 10.07
CA LEU A 240 -10.36 -1.12 11.13
C LEU A 240 -11.47 -0.95 12.16
N GLN A 241 -11.78 0.28 12.55
CA GLN A 241 -12.84 0.55 13.53
C GLN A 241 -14.23 0.29 12.95
N VAL A 242 -14.49 0.77 11.73
CA VAL A 242 -15.79 0.56 11.08
C VAL A 242 -16.07 -0.92 10.81
N LEU A 243 -15.04 -1.66 10.41
CA LEU A 243 -15.14 -3.07 10.03
C LEU A 243 -14.95 -4.04 11.21
N ALA A 244 -14.74 -3.54 12.44
CA ALA A 244 -14.52 -4.40 13.61
C ALA A 244 -15.56 -5.50 13.79
N PRO A 245 -16.89 -5.23 13.69
CA PRO A 245 -17.90 -6.29 13.79
C PRO A 245 -17.74 -7.36 12.70
N ALA A 246 -17.47 -6.95 11.44
CA ALA A 246 -17.30 -7.86 10.32
C ALA A 246 -16.02 -8.71 10.46
N ILE A 247 -14.89 -8.08 10.79
CA ILE A 247 -13.62 -8.78 11.02
C ILE A 247 -13.77 -9.81 12.14
N CYS A 248 -14.37 -9.41 13.27
CA CYS A 248 -14.55 -10.29 14.41
C CYS A 248 -15.56 -11.43 14.15
N SER A 249 -16.56 -11.21 13.28
CA SER A 249 -17.52 -12.27 12.92
C SER A 249 -16.87 -13.43 12.15
N HIS A 250 -15.74 -13.18 11.47
CA HIS A 250 -14.98 -14.20 10.75
C HIS A 250 -13.87 -14.85 11.60
N LEU A 251 -13.70 -14.44 12.85
CA LEU A 251 -12.70 -15.02 13.74
C LEU A 251 -13.28 -16.28 14.43
N ALA A 252 -12.56 -17.39 14.34
CA ALA A 252 -12.92 -18.61 15.05
C ALA A 252 -12.87 -18.41 16.57
N PRO A 253 -13.68 -19.13 17.39
CA PRO A 253 -13.73 -18.95 18.86
C PRO A 253 -12.38 -19.12 19.56
N ASP A 254 -11.47 -19.92 19.02
CA ASP A 254 -10.11 -20.17 19.48
C ASP A 254 -9.05 -19.49 18.58
N GLY A 255 -9.51 -18.57 17.74
CA GLY A 255 -8.69 -17.91 16.73
C GLY A 255 -7.75 -16.84 17.28
N ARG A 256 -6.97 -16.27 16.39
CA ARG A 256 -6.03 -15.17 16.65
C ARG A 256 -6.27 -14.04 15.66
N LEU A 257 -6.40 -12.84 16.19
CA LEU A 257 -6.52 -11.61 15.41
C LEU A 257 -5.20 -10.84 15.43
N ALA A 258 -4.81 -10.34 14.27
CA ALA A 258 -3.66 -9.47 14.08
C ALA A 258 -4.07 -8.23 13.31
N LEU A 259 -3.82 -7.05 13.86
CA LEU A 259 -4.18 -5.77 13.27
C LEU A 259 -2.94 -4.88 13.16
N CYS A 260 -2.75 -4.26 12.00
CA CYS A 260 -1.71 -3.28 11.74
C CYS A 260 -2.23 -2.15 10.83
N GLY A 261 -1.38 -1.16 10.51
CA GLY A 261 -1.83 0.06 9.84
C GLY A 261 -2.36 1.11 10.82
N ILE A 262 -1.90 1.04 12.07
CA ILE A 262 -2.38 1.82 13.20
C ILE A 262 -1.20 2.66 13.72
N LEU A 263 -1.36 3.98 13.81
CA LEU A 263 -0.36 4.84 14.46
C LEU A 263 -0.40 4.66 15.99
N GLU A 264 0.74 4.81 16.65
CA GLU A 264 0.85 4.64 18.11
C GLU A 264 -0.21 5.44 18.89
N ARG A 265 -0.47 6.70 18.47
CA ARG A 265 -1.51 7.56 19.08
C ARG A 265 -2.94 7.02 18.95
N GLN A 266 -3.19 6.12 18.00
CA GLN A 266 -4.49 5.54 17.69
C GLN A 266 -4.70 4.14 18.31
N ALA A 267 -3.65 3.53 18.85
CA ALA A 267 -3.67 2.16 19.37
C ALA A 267 -4.80 1.93 20.40
N LYS A 268 -4.90 2.85 21.38
CA LYS A 268 -5.94 2.75 22.42
C LYS A 268 -7.35 2.76 21.84
N GLN A 269 -7.61 3.61 20.87
CA GLN A 269 -8.93 3.74 20.24
C GLN A 269 -9.32 2.44 19.52
N VAL A 270 -8.38 1.79 18.81
CA VAL A 270 -8.64 0.50 18.17
C VAL A 270 -8.86 -0.59 19.23
N ILE A 271 -8.03 -0.66 20.27
CA ILE A 271 -8.21 -1.65 21.37
C ILE A 271 -9.59 -1.50 22.00
N ASP A 272 -10.01 -0.27 22.33
CA ASP A 272 -11.33 0.00 22.92
C ASP A 272 -12.48 -0.42 21.96
N THR A 273 -12.32 -0.20 20.65
CA THR A 273 -13.31 -0.59 19.63
C THR A 273 -13.49 -2.10 19.56
N TYR A 274 -12.41 -2.87 19.63
CA TYR A 274 -12.44 -4.33 19.52
C TYR A 274 -12.74 -5.02 20.85
N ALA A 275 -12.70 -4.30 21.98
CA ALA A 275 -12.92 -4.84 23.33
C ALA A 275 -14.19 -5.68 23.53
N PRO A 276 -15.34 -5.47 22.82
CA PRO A 276 -16.50 -6.35 22.94
C PRO A 276 -16.27 -7.78 22.43
N TRP A 277 -15.30 -8.02 21.57
CA TRP A 277 -15.08 -9.32 20.90
C TRP A 277 -13.73 -9.93 21.18
N VAL A 278 -12.67 -9.12 21.26
CA VAL A 278 -11.29 -9.59 21.29
C VAL A 278 -10.47 -8.80 22.31
N LEU A 279 -9.69 -9.50 23.12
CA LEU A 279 -8.72 -8.87 24.00
C LEU A 279 -7.43 -8.55 23.21
N LEU A 280 -7.35 -7.33 22.67
CA LEU A 280 -6.19 -6.87 21.95
C LEU A 280 -5.12 -6.29 22.87
N THR A 281 -3.86 -6.55 22.54
CA THR A 281 -2.69 -5.95 23.19
C THR A 281 -1.71 -5.47 22.13
N VAL A 282 -0.93 -4.42 22.46
CA VAL A 282 0.22 -4.00 21.64
C VAL A 282 1.28 -5.08 21.75
N LYS A 283 1.61 -5.70 20.64
CA LYS A 283 2.67 -6.73 20.57
C LYS A 283 4.02 -6.11 20.24
N GLU A 284 4.02 -5.14 19.32
CA GLU A 284 5.24 -4.52 18.82
C GLU A 284 4.94 -3.15 18.22
N SER A 285 5.97 -2.29 18.11
CA SER A 285 5.89 -1.02 17.39
C SER A 285 7.16 -0.78 16.57
N LEU A 286 7.00 -0.12 15.41
CA LEU A 286 8.08 0.21 14.50
C LEU A 286 7.74 1.51 13.77
N ASP A 287 8.66 2.48 13.81
CA ASP A 287 8.55 3.76 13.10
C ASP A 287 7.20 4.48 13.31
N GLY A 288 6.71 4.50 14.57
CA GLY A 288 5.44 5.15 14.93
C GLY A 288 4.17 4.35 14.60
N TRP A 289 4.31 3.14 14.06
CA TRP A 289 3.23 2.20 13.80
C TRP A 289 3.19 1.10 14.85
N VAL A 290 1.98 0.64 15.20
CA VAL A 290 1.81 -0.47 16.16
C VAL A 290 1.20 -1.68 15.51
N PHE A 291 1.60 -2.84 16.01
CA PHE A 291 1.03 -4.13 15.74
C PHE A 291 0.24 -4.61 16.95
N LEU A 292 -1.05 -4.84 16.76
CA LEU A 292 -1.94 -5.36 17.78
C LEU A 292 -2.26 -6.84 17.51
N THR A 293 -2.31 -7.64 18.57
CA THR A 293 -2.78 -9.04 18.46
C THR A 293 -3.61 -9.41 19.67
N GLY A 294 -4.51 -10.36 19.47
CA GLY A 294 -5.36 -10.85 20.54
C GLY A 294 -6.15 -12.09 20.14
N SER A 295 -6.93 -12.59 21.10
CA SER A 295 -7.82 -13.73 20.92
C SER A 295 -9.24 -13.36 21.37
N PRO A 296 -10.27 -14.06 20.87
CA PRO A 296 -11.64 -13.84 21.28
C PRO A 296 -11.81 -13.90 22.79
N ILE A 297 -12.72 -13.07 23.31
CA ILE A 297 -13.13 -13.16 24.71
C ILE A 297 -13.92 -14.44 24.88
N VAL A 298 -13.40 -15.36 25.68
CA VAL A 298 -14.12 -16.58 26.04
C VAL A 298 -15.31 -16.16 26.93
N SER A 299 -16.51 -16.15 26.38
CA SER A 299 -17.72 -16.01 27.19
C SER A 299 -17.80 -17.23 28.11
N SER A 300 -17.53 -17.06 29.38
CA SER A 300 -17.85 -18.07 30.39
C SER A 300 -19.35 -18.31 30.32
N LYS A 301 -19.76 -19.45 29.75
CA LYS A 301 -21.11 -19.93 29.82
C LYS A 301 -21.41 -20.43 31.23
#